data_d8a0858bf0a798b4be6d666f7b0f5e97
#
_entry.id   d8a0858bf0a798b4be6d666f7b0f5e97
#
_cell.length_a   1.000
_cell.length_b   1.000
_cell.length_c   1.000
_cell.angle_alpha   90.00
_cell.angle_beta   90.00
_cell.angle_gamma   90.00
#
_symmetry.space_group_name_H-M   'P 1'
#
loop_
_entity.id
_entity.type
_entity.pdbx_description
1 polymer ?
#
loop_
_entity_poly.entity_id
_entity_poly.type
_entity_poly.pdbx_seq_one_letter_code
_entity_poly.pdbx_strand_id
1 'polypeptide(L)'
;MPMYMVQAAYTGSAMSKMVQRPENRMEALAPVIEKLGGRLHAWYYSFGDYDVMVLMELPGNVPAAAASMAIAAGGAVSSIKSTVLMSPEEGFDALLLAQGAGYRPPGS
;
A
#
# COMPACT_ATOMS: atom_id res chain seq x y z
N MET A 1 2.15 13.24 -6.66
CA MET A 1 2.37 11.77 -6.73
C MET A 1 1.23 11.04 -6.06
N PRO A 2 0.76 9.94 -6.64
CA PRO A 2 -0.30 9.15 -6.02
C PRO A 2 0.08 8.61 -4.65
N MET A 3 -0.94 8.46 -3.81
CA MET A 3 -0.81 7.85 -2.48
C MET A 3 -1.34 6.42 -2.52
N TYR A 4 -0.66 5.53 -1.85
CA TYR A 4 -1.05 4.12 -1.78
C TYR A 4 -1.10 3.67 -0.33
N MET A 5 -2.08 2.83 -0.02
CA MET A 5 -2.14 2.12 1.25
C MET A 5 -1.78 0.66 1.00
N VAL A 6 -0.77 0.18 1.69
CA VAL A 6 -0.35 -1.22 1.60
C VAL A 6 -0.60 -1.88 2.93
N GLN A 7 -1.35 -2.98 2.90
CA GLN A 7 -1.64 -3.81 4.06
C GLN A 7 -1.03 -5.17 3.85
N ALA A 8 -0.40 -5.72 4.87
CA ALA A 8 0.26 -7.01 4.78
C ALA A 8 0.08 -7.82 6.05
N ALA A 9 0.02 -9.14 5.87
CA ALA A 9 0.08 -10.10 6.97
C ALA A 9 1.39 -10.85 6.85
N TYR A 10 2.10 -10.98 7.96
CA TYR A 10 3.36 -11.70 8.01
C TYR A 10 3.14 -13.20 8.12
N THR A 11 4.11 -13.97 7.63
CA THR A 11 4.14 -15.41 7.92
C THR A 11 4.47 -15.62 9.40
N GLY A 12 4.10 -16.77 9.95
CA GLY A 12 4.48 -17.13 11.31
C GLY A 12 5.98 -17.12 11.53
N SER A 13 6.73 -17.60 10.53
CA SER A 13 8.19 -17.59 10.56
C SER A 13 8.75 -16.17 10.65
N ALA A 14 8.24 -15.25 9.85
CA ALA A 14 8.67 -13.85 9.88
C ALA A 14 8.32 -13.19 11.21
N MET A 15 7.10 -13.42 11.70
CA MET A 15 6.66 -12.87 12.98
C MET A 15 7.54 -13.37 14.12
N SER A 16 7.91 -14.66 14.11
CA SER A 16 8.80 -15.23 15.10
C SER A 16 10.16 -14.54 15.13
N LYS A 17 10.73 -14.28 13.96
CA LYS A 17 12.01 -13.56 13.85
C LYS A 17 11.89 -12.12 14.36
N MET A 18 10.78 -11.45 14.07
CA MET A 18 10.53 -10.08 14.54
C MET A 18 10.41 -10.02 16.06
N VAL A 19 9.78 -11.01 16.66
CA VAL A 19 9.67 -11.11 18.13
C VAL A 19 11.05 -11.39 18.75
N GLN A 20 11.86 -12.24 18.15
CA GLN A 20 13.19 -12.57 18.64
C GLN A 20 14.17 -11.41 18.52
N ARG A 21 14.05 -10.61 17.45
CA ARG A 21 14.89 -9.45 17.17
C ARG A 21 14.05 -8.26 16.73
N PRO A 22 13.40 -7.58 17.67
CA PRO A 22 12.59 -6.41 17.33
C PRO A 22 13.45 -5.33 16.67
N GLU A 23 12.91 -4.73 15.60
CA GLU A 23 13.55 -3.63 14.91
C GLU A 23 12.47 -2.67 14.37
N ASN A 24 12.88 -1.46 14.04
CA ASN A 24 11.98 -0.49 13.41
C ASN A 24 11.89 -0.80 11.91
N ARG A 25 10.82 -1.49 11.51
CA ARG A 25 10.62 -1.89 10.12
C ARG A 25 10.39 -0.72 9.18
N MET A 26 9.85 0.38 9.71
CA MET A 26 9.68 1.59 8.90
C MET A 26 11.03 2.15 8.44
N GLU A 27 12.03 2.16 9.33
CA GLU A 27 13.39 2.57 8.98
C GLU A 27 14.02 1.67 7.93
N ALA A 28 13.68 0.38 7.94
CA ALA A 28 14.19 -0.56 6.95
C ALA A 28 13.52 -0.37 5.57
N LEU A 29 12.23 -0.05 5.55
CA LEU A 29 11.48 0.09 4.30
C LEU A 29 11.67 1.46 3.64
N ALA A 30 11.84 2.53 4.42
CA ALA A 30 11.90 3.89 3.89
C ALA A 30 12.94 4.05 2.76
N PRO A 31 14.19 3.55 2.87
CA PRO A 31 15.15 3.67 1.78
C PRO A 31 14.72 2.95 0.50
N VAL A 32 13.99 1.84 0.61
CA VAL A 32 13.49 1.09 -0.54
C VAL A 32 12.48 1.93 -1.32
N ILE A 33 11.56 2.56 -0.60
CA ILE A 33 10.54 3.42 -1.22
C ILE A 33 11.18 4.66 -1.86
N GLU A 34 12.15 5.26 -1.19
CA GLU A 34 12.90 6.40 -1.72
C GLU A 34 13.65 6.05 -3.00
N LYS A 35 14.25 4.86 -3.04
CA LYS A 35 14.94 4.35 -4.24
C LYS A 35 14.00 4.19 -5.41
N LEU A 36 12.73 3.89 -5.16
CA LEU A 36 11.70 3.79 -6.18
C LEU A 36 11.11 5.15 -6.58
N GLY A 37 11.66 6.22 -6.05
CA GLY A 37 11.23 7.60 -6.36
C GLY A 37 10.11 8.12 -5.49
N GLY A 38 9.80 7.41 -4.41
CA GLY A 38 8.68 7.74 -3.55
C GLY A 38 9.08 8.15 -2.14
N ARG A 39 8.12 8.08 -1.25
CA ARG A 39 8.27 8.53 0.13
C ARG A 39 7.33 7.75 1.04
N LEU A 40 7.87 7.25 2.14
CA LEU A 40 7.10 6.53 3.15
C LEU A 40 6.51 7.54 4.14
N HIS A 41 5.19 7.57 4.27
CA HIS A 41 4.50 8.54 5.12
C HIS A 41 4.16 8.02 6.49
N ALA A 42 3.73 6.76 6.61
CA ALA A 42 3.26 6.23 7.86
C ALA A 42 3.36 4.71 7.89
N TRP A 43 3.52 4.19 9.08
CA TRP A 43 3.55 2.76 9.36
C TRP A 43 2.79 2.52 10.65
N TYR A 44 1.78 1.66 10.61
CA TYR A 44 1.02 1.27 11.79
C TYR A 44 0.90 -0.23 11.85
N TYR A 45 1.04 -0.79 13.04
CA TYR A 45 0.69 -2.18 13.28
C TYR A 45 -0.81 -2.27 13.55
N SER A 46 -1.40 -3.41 13.18
CA SER A 46 -2.82 -3.66 13.35
C SER A 46 -3.06 -5.09 13.81
N PHE A 47 -4.27 -5.37 14.22
CA PHE A 47 -4.73 -6.71 14.62
C PHE A 47 -5.94 -7.05 13.76
N GLY A 48 -6.03 -8.28 13.25
CA GLY A 48 -7.13 -8.73 12.41
C GLY A 48 -6.61 -9.39 11.16
N ASP A 49 -7.19 -9.06 10.01
CA ASP A 49 -6.82 -9.66 8.72
C ASP A 49 -5.39 -9.31 8.30
N TYR A 50 -4.89 -8.15 8.71
CA TYR A 50 -3.55 -7.69 8.40
C TYR A 50 -2.82 -7.28 9.66
N ASP A 51 -1.50 -7.37 9.63
CA ASP A 51 -0.63 -7.04 10.76
C ASP A 51 -0.04 -5.65 10.68
N VAL A 52 -0.01 -5.08 9.48
CA VAL A 52 0.61 -3.78 9.23
C VAL A 52 -0.16 -3.02 8.15
N MET A 53 -0.20 -1.70 8.32
CA MET A 53 -0.74 -0.77 7.33
C MET A 53 0.28 0.33 7.10
N VAL A 54 0.61 0.56 5.83
CA VAL A 54 1.64 1.50 5.42
C VAL A 54 1.05 2.49 4.42
N LEU A 55 1.33 3.77 4.61
CA LEU A 55 0.98 4.82 3.64
C LEU A 55 2.25 5.28 2.94
N MET A 56 2.23 5.28 1.61
CA MET A 56 3.38 5.67 0.80
C MET A 56 2.96 6.43 -0.44
N GLU A 57 3.80 7.38 -0.84
CA GLU A 57 3.71 8.05 -2.13
C GLU A 57 4.66 7.40 -3.10
N LEU A 58 4.23 7.23 -4.35
CA LEU A 58 5.09 6.73 -5.43
C LEU A 58 4.73 7.44 -6.73
N PRO A 59 5.67 7.52 -7.70
CA PRO A 59 5.42 8.28 -8.94
C PRO A 59 4.27 7.76 -9.79
N GLY A 60 3.90 6.50 -9.63
CA GLY A 60 2.81 5.91 -10.41
C GLY A 60 2.68 4.42 -10.14
N ASN A 61 1.88 3.74 -10.95
CA ASN A 61 1.54 2.34 -10.73
C ASN A 61 2.72 1.39 -10.88
N VAL A 62 3.65 1.67 -11.79
CA VAL A 62 4.80 0.77 -12.00
C VAL A 62 5.70 0.71 -10.76
N PRO A 63 6.18 1.84 -10.21
CA PRO A 63 6.95 1.79 -8.96
C PRO A 63 6.12 1.27 -7.79
N ALA A 64 4.81 1.54 -7.73
CA ALA A 64 3.96 1.02 -6.67
C ALA A 64 3.84 -0.50 -6.73
N ALA A 65 3.64 -1.05 -7.93
CA ALA A 65 3.64 -2.50 -8.15
C ALA A 65 5.01 -3.10 -7.82
N ALA A 66 6.09 -2.43 -8.20
CA ALA A 66 7.45 -2.88 -7.89
C ALA A 66 7.69 -2.99 -6.39
N ALA A 67 7.20 -2.03 -5.60
CA ALA A 67 7.29 -2.08 -4.15
C ALA A 67 6.55 -3.31 -3.59
N SER A 68 5.32 -3.55 -4.05
CA SER A 68 4.54 -4.71 -3.62
C SER A 68 5.19 -6.03 -4.02
N MET A 69 5.72 -6.11 -5.24
CA MET A 69 6.41 -7.31 -5.72
C MET A 69 7.68 -7.58 -4.92
N ALA A 70 8.45 -6.54 -4.61
CA ALA A 70 9.68 -6.69 -3.81
C ALA A 70 9.37 -7.19 -2.40
N ILE A 71 8.34 -6.66 -1.78
CA ILE A 71 7.91 -7.09 -0.45
C ILE A 71 7.46 -8.56 -0.49
N ALA A 72 6.63 -8.92 -1.47
CA ALA A 72 6.16 -10.29 -1.64
C ALA A 72 7.30 -11.26 -1.90
N ALA A 73 8.26 -10.87 -2.75
CA ALA A 73 9.41 -11.69 -3.10
C ALA A 73 10.34 -11.94 -1.92
N GLY A 74 10.32 -11.08 -0.90
CA GLY A 74 11.10 -11.26 0.31
C GLY A 74 10.66 -12.44 1.18
N GLY A 75 9.47 -12.99 0.95
CA GLY A 75 8.98 -14.20 1.63
C GLY A 75 8.48 -14.01 3.06
N ALA A 76 8.45 -12.77 3.56
CA ALA A 76 8.04 -12.50 4.93
C ALA A 76 6.53 -12.30 5.09
N VAL A 77 5.81 -12.06 3.99
CA VAL A 77 4.36 -11.81 4.03
C VAL A 77 3.58 -12.97 3.44
N SER A 78 2.48 -13.33 4.09
CA SER A 78 1.56 -14.36 3.61
C SER A 78 0.50 -13.78 2.68
N SER A 79 0.18 -12.49 2.85
CA SER A 79 -0.72 -11.77 1.97
C SER A 79 -0.36 -10.29 1.95
N ILE A 80 -0.68 -9.62 0.85
CA ILE A 80 -0.43 -8.19 0.69
C ILE A 80 -1.58 -7.61 -0.14
N LYS A 81 -2.03 -6.42 0.25
CA LYS A 81 -3.08 -5.69 -0.45
C LYS A 81 -2.64 -4.25 -0.64
N SER A 82 -2.60 -3.81 -1.89
CA SER A 82 -2.27 -2.43 -2.23
C SER A 82 -3.52 -1.72 -2.73
N THR A 83 -3.82 -0.56 -2.16
CA THR A 83 -5.00 0.23 -2.49
C THR A 83 -4.56 1.61 -2.95
N VAL A 84 -5.02 2.02 -4.12
CA VAL A 84 -4.78 3.37 -4.62
C VAL A 84 -5.70 4.32 -3.88
N LEU A 85 -5.14 5.39 -3.34
CA LEU A 85 -5.89 6.40 -2.62
C LEU A 85 -5.98 7.67 -3.46
N MET A 86 -7.09 8.36 -3.33
CA MET A 86 -7.28 9.67 -3.98
C MET A 86 -7.57 10.72 -2.93
N SER A 87 -7.07 11.93 -3.16
CA SER A 87 -7.43 13.07 -2.33
C SER A 87 -8.91 13.43 -2.50
N PRO A 88 -9.49 14.20 -1.56
CA PRO A 88 -10.84 14.72 -1.76
C PRO A 88 -11.01 15.50 -3.08
N GLU A 89 -9.99 16.23 -3.49
CA GLU A 89 -9.98 16.99 -4.75
C GLU A 89 -10.04 16.06 -5.96
N GLU A 90 -9.21 15.02 -5.97
CA GLU A 90 -9.22 14.01 -7.03
C GLU A 90 -10.56 13.28 -7.08
N GLY A 91 -11.10 12.94 -5.91
CA GLY A 91 -12.42 12.30 -5.81
C GLY A 91 -13.52 13.20 -6.36
N PHE A 92 -13.45 14.50 -6.07
CA PHE A 92 -14.39 15.48 -6.60
C PHE A 92 -14.32 15.54 -8.13
N ASP A 93 -13.12 15.59 -8.69
CA ASP A 93 -12.91 15.59 -10.14
C ASP A 93 -13.46 14.32 -10.79
N ALA A 94 -13.26 13.17 -10.13
CA ALA A 94 -13.80 11.90 -10.60
C ALA A 94 -15.34 11.91 -10.61
N LEU A 95 -15.96 12.49 -9.58
CA LEU A 95 -17.42 12.62 -9.52
C LEU A 95 -17.95 13.48 -10.67
N LEU A 96 -17.25 14.57 -11.00
CA LEU A 96 -17.65 15.43 -12.13
C LEU A 96 -17.56 14.68 -13.45
N LEU A 97 -16.49 13.91 -13.65
CA LEU A 97 -16.34 13.08 -14.85
C LEU A 97 -17.42 12.01 -14.92
N ALA A 98 -17.73 11.37 -13.80
CA ALA A 98 -18.77 10.34 -13.74
C ALA A 98 -20.14 10.90 -14.09
N GLN A 99 -20.43 12.13 -13.69
CA GLN A 99 -21.69 12.81 -13.99
C GLN A 99 -21.95 12.88 -15.50
N GLY A 100 -20.89 13.06 -16.30
CA GLY A 100 -21.00 13.15 -17.76
C GLY A 100 -20.78 11.84 -18.49
N ALA A 101 -20.54 10.72 -17.79
CA ALA A 101 -20.16 9.46 -18.42
C ALA A 101 -21.31 8.71 -19.10
N GLY A 102 -22.55 8.99 -18.71
CA GLY A 102 -23.70 8.37 -19.37
C GLY A 102 -23.92 6.90 -19.05
N TYR A 103 -23.45 6.43 -17.90
CA TYR A 103 -23.63 5.04 -17.50
C TYR A 103 -25.12 4.71 -17.27
N ARG A 104 -25.54 3.57 -17.78
CA ARG A 104 -26.90 3.04 -17.61
C ARG A 104 -26.81 1.70 -16.85
N PRO A 105 -27.42 1.61 -15.64
CA PRO A 105 -27.37 0.37 -14.89
C PRO A 105 -28.12 -0.77 -15.62
N PRO A 106 -27.79 -2.03 -15.33
CA PRO A 106 -28.51 -3.17 -15.93
C PRO A 106 -30.01 -3.08 -15.69
N GLY A 107 -30.79 -3.35 -16.73
CA GLY A 107 -32.25 -3.29 -16.67
C GLY A 107 -32.87 -1.90 -16.89
N SER A 108 -32.04 -0.92 -17.21
CA SER A 108 -32.55 0.44 -17.51
C SER A 108 -32.60 0.73 -18.99
#